data_b71c62c2136f0278664676ad4096e3f8
#
_entry.id   b71c62c2136f0278664676ad4096e3f8
#
_cell.length_a   1.000
_cell.length_b   1.000
_cell.length_c   1.000
_cell.angle_alpha   90.00
_cell.angle_beta   90.00
_cell.angle_gamma   90.00
#
_symmetry.space_group_name_H-M   'P 1'
#
loop_
_entity.id
_entity.type
_entity.pdbx_description
1 polymer ?
#
loop_
_entity_poly.entity_id
_entity_poly.type
_entity_poly.pdbx_seq_one_letter_code
_entity_poly.pdbx_strand_id
1 'polypeptide(L)'
;PYTQRATEVVLQNQGILPRETLGQGMGPLTARAAYLRHALRGSFQLHHNLLEVYPKATLALLFPDPTPPVQPSAIRYRDANGREVTLTGKLIQPGSEVARTYKRGHGPAVREKVLAALPELSFGPGQLREFVVTNDHIFDALICAYTAYLWARDGWQLPADPVFQEDGFIWAPPRRNAVM
;
A
#
# COMPACT_ATOMS: atom_id res chain seq x y z
N PRO A 1 4.30 -11.08 -21.65
CA PRO A 1 3.35 -11.27 -20.54
C PRO A 1 3.65 -10.23 -19.46
N TYR A 2 2.63 -9.47 -19.08
CA TYR A 2 2.75 -8.45 -18.03
C TYR A 2 2.68 -9.15 -16.69
N THR A 3 3.68 -8.96 -15.86
CA THR A 3 3.72 -9.49 -14.51
C THR A 3 3.33 -8.43 -13.48
N GLN A 4 3.20 -7.17 -13.90
CA GLN A 4 2.94 -6.03 -13.04
C GLN A 4 1.74 -5.23 -13.52
N ARG A 5 0.92 -4.76 -12.57
CA ARG A 5 -0.15 -3.81 -12.82
C ARG A 5 0.39 -2.38 -12.81
N ALA A 6 -0.32 -1.45 -13.45
CA ALA A 6 0.07 -0.04 -13.49
C ALA A 6 0.27 0.56 -12.09
N THR A 7 -0.58 0.21 -11.13
CA THR A 7 -0.47 0.67 -9.75
C THR A 7 0.80 0.16 -9.04
N GLU A 8 1.26 -1.04 -9.36
CA GLU A 8 2.52 -1.58 -8.81
C GLU A 8 3.73 -0.81 -9.32
N VAL A 9 3.65 -0.38 -10.59
CA VAL A 9 4.67 0.49 -11.20
C VAL A 9 4.71 1.86 -10.54
N VAL A 10 3.55 2.44 -10.25
CA VAL A 10 3.46 3.71 -9.50
C VAL A 10 4.14 3.60 -8.15
N LEU A 11 3.90 2.51 -7.42
CA LEU A 11 4.56 2.28 -6.13
C LEU A 11 6.07 2.07 -6.26
N GLN A 12 6.52 1.35 -7.30
CA GLN A 12 7.96 1.19 -7.57
C GLN A 12 8.66 2.52 -7.82
N ASN A 13 8.01 3.41 -8.56
CA ASN A 13 8.53 4.76 -8.79
C ASN A 13 8.66 5.60 -7.52
N GLN A 14 7.96 5.21 -6.45
CA GLN A 14 8.10 5.78 -5.12
C GLN A 14 9.09 5.00 -4.22
N GLY A 15 9.79 4.01 -4.78
CA GLY A 15 10.74 3.17 -4.05
C GLY A 15 10.09 2.08 -3.19
N ILE A 16 8.84 1.76 -3.46
CA ILE A 16 8.11 0.70 -2.79
C ILE A 16 8.01 -0.48 -3.74
N LEU A 17 8.57 -1.62 -3.35
CA LEU A 17 8.53 -2.84 -4.13
C LEU A 17 7.35 -3.71 -3.67
N PRO A 18 6.16 -3.61 -4.28
CA PRO A 18 5.07 -4.54 -4.03
C PRO A 18 5.47 -5.91 -4.57
N ARG A 19 4.88 -6.96 -4.03
CA ARG A 19 4.93 -8.26 -4.72
C ARG A 19 4.01 -8.18 -5.93
N GLU A 20 4.52 -8.65 -7.07
CA GLU A 20 3.75 -8.70 -8.31
C GLU A 20 2.54 -9.62 -8.14
N THR A 21 1.34 -9.04 -8.17
CA THR A 21 0.10 -9.79 -7.95
C THR A 21 -0.21 -10.76 -9.08
N LEU A 22 0.34 -10.51 -10.28
CA LEU A 22 0.24 -11.39 -11.45
C LEU A 22 1.40 -12.39 -11.53
N GLY A 23 2.38 -12.29 -10.63
CA GLY A 23 3.55 -13.17 -10.59
C GLY A 23 3.25 -14.57 -10.07
N GLN A 24 4.16 -15.50 -10.37
CA GLN A 24 4.09 -16.88 -9.87
C GLN A 24 4.09 -16.89 -8.33
N GLY A 25 3.21 -17.71 -7.74
CA GLY A 25 3.07 -17.84 -6.29
C GLY A 25 2.04 -16.90 -5.65
N MET A 26 1.55 -15.87 -6.35
CA MET A 26 0.49 -14.99 -5.85
C MET A 26 -0.91 -15.38 -6.34
N GLY A 27 -1.01 -16.34 -7.26
CA GLY A 27 -2.29 -16.78 -7.83
C GLY A 27 -3.39 -17.10 -6.81
N PRO A 28 -3.13 -17.87 -5.74
CA PRO A 28 -4.13 -18.14 -4.71
C PRO A 28 -4.63 -16.88 -3.99
N LEU A 29 -3.75 -15.92 -3.71
CA LEU A 29 -4.11 -14.66 -3.07
C LEU A 29 -4.96 -13.80 -4.01
N THR A 30 -4.55 -13.70 -5.27
CA THR A 30 -5.28 -12.96 -6.31
C THR A 30 -6.66 -13.56 -6.55
N ALA A 31 -6.77 -14.88 -6.64
CA ALA A 31 -8.06 -15.56 -6.77
C ALA A 31 -8.98 -15.30 -5.56
N ARG A 32 -8.43 -15.30 -4.34
CA ARG A 32 -9.18 -14.98 -3.13
C ARG A 32 -9.66 -13.53 -3.11
N ALA A 33 -8.81 -12.60 -3.52
CA ALA A 33 -9.19 -11.19 -3.63
C ALA A 33 -10.31 -10.98 -4.66
N ALA A 34 -10.21 -11.62 -5.82
CA ALA A 34 -11.26 -11.59 -6.85
C ALA A 34 -12.58 -12.19 -6.34
N TYR A 35 -12.52 -13.31 -5.64
CA TYR A 35 -13.69 -13.93 -5.00
C TYR A 35 -14.33 -12.99 -3.98
N LEU A 36 -13.55 -12.39 -3.07
CA LEU A 36 -14.06 -11.46 -2.07
C LEU A 36 -14.71 -10.23 -2.73
N ARG A 37 -14.07 -9.66 -3.74
CA ARG A 37 -14.65 -8.56 -4.52
C ARG A 37 -16.00 -8.95 -5.12
N HIS A 38 -16.11 -10.15 -5.69
CA HIS A 38 -17.34 -10.66 -6.26
C HIS A 38 -18.41 -10.87 -5.19
N ALA A 39 -18.07 -11.50 -4.07
CA ALA A 39 -19.00 -11.79 -2.98
C ALA A 39 -19.52 -10.51 -2.31
N LEU A 40 -18.70 -9.47 -2.22
CA LEU A 40 -19.04 -8.20 -1.57
C LEU A 40 -19.69 -7.17 -2.50
N ARG A 41 -19.77 -7.42 -3.81
CA ARG A 41 -20.22 -6.45 -4.83
C ARG A 41 -21.62 -5.84 -4.60
N GLY A 42 -22.47 -6.50 -3.82
CA GLY A 42 -23.82 -6.00 -3.50
C GLY A 42 -23.81 -4.83 -2.50
N SER A 43 -22.75 -4.72 -1.68
CA SER A 43 -22.63 -3.71 -0.63
C SER A 43 -21.37 -2.85 -0.78
N PHE A 44 -20.39 -3.34 -1.54
CA PHE A 44 -19.08 -2.70 -1.67
C PHE A 44 -18.69 -2.53 -3.14
N GLN A 45 -18.26 -1.32 -3.46
CA GLN A 45 -17.77 -0.95 -4.79
C GLN A 45 -16.30 -0.54 -4.70
N LEU A 46 -15.47 -1.15 -5.55
CA LEU A 46 -14.03 -0.85 -5.60
C LEU A 46 -13.82 0.65 -5.89
N HIS A 47 -12.88 1.25 -5.21
CA HIS A 47 -12.53 2.67 -5.25
C HIS A 47 -13.56 3.65 -4.65
N HIS A 48 -14.72 3.16 -4.19
CA HIS A 48 -15.73 3.98 -3.53
C HIS A 48 -15.84 3.71 -2.03
N ASN A 49 -16.03 2.46 -1.65
CA ASN A 49 -16.11 2.01 -0.26
C ASN A 49 -15.40 0.67 -0.02
N LEU A 50 -14.67 0.19 -1.03
CA LEU A 50 -13.74 -0.92 -0.95
C LEU A 50 -12.41 -0.47 -1.56
N LEU A 51 -11.36 -0.51 -0.77
CA LEU A 51 -10.03 -0.08 -1.19
C LEU A 51 -9.06 -1.26 -1.20
N GLU A 52 -8.21 -1.31 -2.22
CA GLU A 52 -7.04 -2.17 -2.19
C GLU A 52 -5.91 -1.39 -1.50
N VAL A 53 -5.35 -1.95 -0.44
CA VAL A 53 -4.30 -1.33 0.37
C VAL A 53 -3.12 -2.27 0.51
N TYR A 54 -1.92 -1.71 0.48
CA TYR A 54 -0.69 -2.42 0.78
C TYR A 54 -0.03 -1.83 2.04
N PRO A 55 -0.18 -2.45 3.22
CA PRO A 55 0.30 -1.90 4.50
C PRO A 55 1.75 -1.45 4.48
N LYS A 56 2.61 -2.22 3.81
CA LYS A 56 4.02 -1.88 3.68
C LYS A 56 4.24 -0.57 2.90
N ALA A 57 3.41 -0.30 1.87
CA ALA A 57 3.45 0.96 1.14
C ALA A 57 3.04 2.12 2.04
N THR A 58 1.95 1.96 2.78
CA THR A 58 1.49 2.95 3.75
C THR A 58 2.60 3.30 4.75
N LEU A 59 3.23 2.28 5.34
CA LEU A 59 4.31 2.50 6.30
C LEU A 59 5.53 3.18 5.67
N ALA A 60 5.90 2.80 4.43
CA ALA A 60 7.04 3.40 3.74
C ALA A 60 6.82 4.89 3.42
N LEU A 61 5.58 5.27 3.15
CA LEU A 61 5.23 6.65 2.82
C LEU A 61 4.99 7.53 4.06
N LEU A 62 4.45 6.95 5.13
CA LEU A 62 4.26 7.65 6.39
C LEU A 62 5.56 7.83 7.19
N PHE A 63 6.48 6.87 7.08
CA PHE A 63 7.75 6.83 7.82
C PHE A 63 8.93 6.67 6.86
N PRO A 64 9.16 7.64 5.95
CA PRO A 64 10.28 7.58 5.02
C PRO A 64 11.61 7.79 5.74
N ASP A 65 12.66 7.12 5.26
CA ASP A 65 14.02 7.44 5.66
C ASP A 65 14.41 8.86 5.15
N PRO A 66 15.32 9.57 5.82
CA PRO A 66 15.57 11.00 5.56
C PRO A 66 16.00 11.32 4.12
N THR A 67 16.76 10.46 3.46
CA THR A 67 17.33 10.78 2.14
C THR A 67 17.37 9.54 1.23
N PRO A 68 16.25 9.15 0.63
CA PRO A 68 16.29 8.06 -0.33
C PRO A 68 16.99 8.49 -1.62
N PRO A 69 17.92 7.70 -2.14
CA PRO A 69 18.49 7.95 -3.46
C PRO A 69 17.41 7.85 -4.53
N VAL A 70 17.47 8.79 -5.48
CA VAL A 70 16.49 8.90 -6.55
C VAL A 70 17.13 8.48 -7.87
N GLN A 71 16.58 7.48 -8.53
CA GLN A 71 17.00 7.06 -9.86
C GLN A 71 15.86 7.30 -10.88
N PRO A 72 16.15 7.80 -12.07
CA PRO A 72 15.15 7.87 -13.12
C PRO A 72 14.74 6.46 -13.56
N SER A 73 13.46 6.23 -13.69
CA SER A 73 12.94 4.97 -14.23
C SER A 73 11.86 5.25 -15.26
N ALA A 74 11.78 4.39 -16.26
CA ALA A 74 10.69 4.40 -17.22
C ALA A 74 10.19 2.95 -17.37
N ILE A 75 8.92 2.74 -17.14
CA ILE A 75 8.30 1.43 -17.26
C ILE A 75 7.23 1.50 -18.34
N ARG A 76 7.30 0.56 -19.29
CA ARG A 76 6.32 0.44 -20.37
C ARG A 76 5.36 -0.69 -20.04
N TYR A 77 4.09 -0.42 -20.18
CA TYR A 77 3.05 -1.45 -20.10
C TYR A 77 2.02 -1.23 -21.20
N ARG A 78 1.19 -2.23 -21.47
CA ARG A 78 0.02 -2.06 -22.32
C ARG A 78 -1.23 -1.96 -21.45
N ASP A 79 -2.04 -0.96 -21.72
CA ASP A 79 -3.35 -0.83 -21.10
C ASP A 79 -4.31 -1.94 -21.58
N ALA A 80 -5.49 -2.00 -21.01
CA ALA A 80 -6.51 -2.98 -21.41
C ALA A 80 -6.96 -2.86 -22.88
N ASN A 81 -6.72 -1.69 -23.49
CA ASN A 81 -7.00 -1.43 -24.92
C ASN A 81 -5.81 -1.80 -25.82
N GLY A 82 -4.74 -2.40 -25.28
CA GLY A 82 -3.55 -2.79 -26.01
C GLY A 82 -2.61 -1.64 -26.37
N ARG A 83 -2.83 -0.40 -25.87
CA ARG A 83 -1.97 0.76 -26.13
C ARG A 83 -0.73 0.67 -25.26
N GLU A 84 0.43 0.96 -25.86
CA GLU A 84 1.65 1.15 -25.08
C GLU A 84 1.57 2.45 -24.29
N VAL A 85 1.69 2.33 -22.98
CA VAL A 85 1.77 3.44 -22.03
C VAL A 85 3.14 3.43 -21.38
N THR A 86 3.78 4.57 -21.30
CA THR A 86 5.04 4.73 -20.58
C THR A 86 4.80 5.55 -19.33
N LEU A 87 4.98 4.93 -18.17
CA LEU A 87 5.08 5.65 -16.92
C LEU A 87 6.53 6.02 -16.67
N THR A 88 6.79 7.31 -16.66
CA THR A 88 8.10 7.85 -16.30
C THR A 88 8.05 8.40 -14.89
N GLY A 89 9.04 8.04 -14.10
CA GLY A 89 9.13 8.48 -12.71
C GLY A 89 10.56 8.47 -12.21
N LYS A 90 10.72 8.85 -10.96
CA LYS A 90 11.98 8.69 -10.26
C LYS A 90 11.85 7.49 -9.33
N LEU A 91 12.65 6.45 -9.56
CA LEU A 91 12.75 5.34 -8.63
C LEU A 91 13.40 5.85 -7.35
N ILE A 92 12.61 5.96 -6.30
CA ILE A 92 13.11 6.24 -4.97
C ILE A 92 13.46 4.89 -4.35
N GLN A 93 14.73 4.63 -4.06
CA GLN A 93 15.11 3.38 -3.41
C GLN A 93 14.40 3.26 -2.05
N PRO A 94 14.06 2.02 -1.62
CA PRO A 94 13.24 1.81 -0.44
C PRO A 94 13.86 2.45 0.78
N GLY A 95 13.41 3.66 1.07
CA GLY A 95 13.83 4.47 2.18
C GLY A 95 12.79 4.41 3.29
N SER A 96 12.59 3.23 3.90
CA SER A 96 11.82 3.10 5.13
C SER A 96 12.27 1.89 5.92
N GLU A 97 13.07 2.15 6.96
CA GLU A 97 13.48 1.12 7.92
C GLU A 97 12.24 0.49 8.59
N VAL A 98 11.25 1.30 8.93
CA VAL A 98 9.98 0.83 9.49
C VAL A 98 9.35 -0.22 8.59
N ALA A 99 9.18 0.07 7.30
CA ALA A 99 8.57 -0.85 6.35
C ALA A 99 9.39 -2.12 6.12
N ARG A 100 10.71 -2.09 6.37
CA ARG A 100 11.58 -3.27 6.25
C ARG A 100 11.58 -4.15 7.49
N THR A 101 11.30 -3.58 8.67
CA THR A 101 11.62 -4.24 9.96
C THR A 101 10.42 -4.61 10.81
N TYR A 102 9.24 -4.01 10.59
CA TYR A 102 8.05 -4.24 11.45
C TYR A 102 7.55 -5.69 11.54
N LYS A 103 7.96 -6.56 10.60
CA LYS A 103 7.69 -8.01 10.61
C LYS A 103 8.87 -8.88 11.03
N ARG A 104 10.00 -8.29 11.39
CA ARG A 104 11.20 -9.03 11.80
C ARG A 104 11.21 -9.29 13.31
N GLY A 105 12.25 -9.94 13.82
CA GLY A 105 12.35 -10.32 15.23
C GLY A 105 12.15 -9.17 16.24
N HIS A 106 12.58 -7.96 15.91
CA HIS A 106 12.32 -6.75 16.70
C HIS A 106 11.06 -5.97 16.25
N GLY A 107 10.22 -6.59 15.42
CA GLY A 107 8.98 -6.01 14.88
C GLY A 107 8.02 -5.46 15.93
N PRO A 108 7.80 -6.10 17.08
CA PRO A 108 6.95 -5.53 18.13
C PRO A 108 7.37 -4.13 18.56
N ALA A 109 8.66 -3.89 18.78
CA ALA A 109 9.16 -2.57 19.14
C ALA A 109 9.00 -1.53 18.02
N VAL A 110 9.11 -1.96 16.76
CA VAL A 110 8.85 -1.08 15.60
C VAL A 110 7.37 -0.73 15.51
N ARG A 111 6.48 -1.73 15.67
CA ARG A 111 5.02 -1.52 15.65
C ARG A 111 4.58 -0.58 16.77
N GLU A 112 5.17 -0.72 17.96
CA GLU A 112 4.89 0.18 19.09
C GLU A 112 5.27 1.63 18.77
N LYS A 113 6.43 1.86 18.16
CA LYS A 113 6.86 3.21 17.70
C LYS A 113 5.92 3.77 16.64
N VAL A 114 5.47 2.94 15.71
CA VAL A 114 4.49 3.35 14.69
C VAL A 114 3.19 3.80 15.34
N LEU A 115 2.64 3.01 16.26
CA LEU A 115 1.39 3.34 16.94
C LEU A 115 1.51 4.65 17.75
N ALA A 116 2.65 4.88 18.39
CA ALA A 116 2.90 6.11 19.13
C ALA A 116 3.00 7.36 18.21
N ALA A 117 3.37 7.16 16.95
CA ALA A 117 3.50 8.24 15.96
C ALA A 117 2.22 8.50 15.13
N LEU A 118 1.14 7.78 15.41
CA LEU A 118 -0.17 7.94 14.76
C LEU A 118 -1.20 8.43 15.80
N PRO A 119 -1.26 9.73 16.08
CA PRO A 119 -2.03 10.30 17.18
C PRO A 119 -3.55 10.13 17.01
N GLU A 120 -4.02 9.91 15.79
CA GLU A 120 -5.43 9.63 15.52
C GLU A 120 -5.87 8.23 15.97
N LEU A 121 -4.91 7.32 16.24
CA LEU A 121 -5.22 6.00 16.75
C LEU A 121 -5.31 6.02 18.28
N SER A 122 -6.48 5.73 18.78
CA SER A 122 -6.73 5.52 20.20
C SER A 122 -7.20 4.09 20.43
N PHE A 123 -6.69 3.45 21.48
CA PHE A 123 -7.10 2.12 21.89
C PHE A 123 -7.98 2.26 23.13
N GLY A 124 -9.17 1.63 23.08
CA GLY A 124 -9.99 1.47 24.27
C GLY A 124 -9.29 0.63 25.36
N PRO A 125 -9.87 0.56 26.56
CA PRO A 125 -9.33 -0.28 27.61
C PRO A 125 -9.32 -1.74 27.19
N GLY A 126 -8.23 -2.47 27.50
CA GLY A 126 -8.09 -3.88 27.22
C GLY A 126 -6.82 -4.24 26.47
N GLN A 127 -6.74 -5.50 26.04
CA GLN A 127 -5.54 -6.08 25.42
C GLN A 127 -5.41 -5.81 23.92
N LEU A 128 -6.31 -5.02 23.31
CA LEU A 128 -6.30 -4.82 21.84
C LEU A 128 -4.97 -4.25 21.35
N ARG A 129 -4.39 -3.28 22.07
CA ARG A 129 -3.08 -2.71 21.71
C ARG A 129 -1.98 -3.76 21.74
N GLU A 130 -1.98 -4.63 22.75
CA GLU A 130 -1.01 -5.71 22.86
C GLU A 130 -1.12 -6.69 21.68
N PHE A 131 -2.34 -7.09 21.31
CA PHE A 131 -2.56 -7.94 20.13
C PHE A 131 -2.05 -7.29 18.84
N VAL A 132 -2.29 -6.01 18.65
CA VAL A 132 -1.78 -5.26 17.48
C VAL A 132 -0.25 -5.24 17.47
N VAL A 133 0.37 -5.06 18.62
CA VAL A 133 1.83 -5.01 18.73
C VAL A 133 2.47 -6.39 18.53
N THR A 134 1.87 -7.44 19.08
CA THR A 134 2.47 -8.79 19.05
C THR A 134 2.19 -9.54 17.75
N ASN A 135 1.07 -9.26 17.07
CA ASN A 135 0.65 -9.96 15.86
C ASN A 135 0.74 -9.02 14.63
N ASP A 136 1.63 -9.34 13.70
CA ASP A 136 1.86 -8.53 12.50
C ASP A 136 0.69 -8.54 11.50
N HIS A 137 -0.15 -9.58 11.50
CA HIS A 137 -1.36 -9.63 10.66
C HIS A 137 -2.45 -8.69 11.21
N ILE A 138 -2.61 -8.65 12.54
CA ILE A 138 -3.54 -7.69 13.18
C ILE A 138 -3.03 -6.26 12.97
N PHE A 139 -1.73 -6.05 13.08
CA PHE A 139 -1.11 -4.77 12.77
C PHE A 139 -1.33 -4.37 11.30
N ASP A 140 -1.14 -5.28 10.33
CA ASP A 140 -1.44 -5.03 8.92
C ASP A 140 -2.91 -4.62 8.72
N ALA A 141 -3.84 -5.31 9.36
CA ALA A 141 -5.27 -4.96 9.28
C ALA A 141 -5.55 -3.56 9.84
N LEU A 142 -4.92 -3.19 10.96
CA LEU A 142 -5.01 -1.83 11.49
C LEU A 142 -4.45 -0.78 10.52
N ILE A 143 -3.29 -1.04 9.90
CA ILE A 143 -2.71 -0.12 8.92
C ILE A 143 -3.58 0.00 7.66
N CYS A 144 -4.24 -1.10 7.23
CA CYS A 144 -5.25 -1.03 6.15
C CYS A 144 -6.42 -0.12 6.54
N ALA A 145 -6.98 -0.30 7.73
CA ALA A 145 -8.08 0.53 8.24
C ALA A 145 -7.65 2.01 8.38
N TYR A 146 -6.44 2.25 8.88
CA TYR A 146 -5.90 3.59 8.99
C TYR A 146 -5.69 4.25 7.61
N THR A 147 -5.27 3.50 6.61
CA THR A 147 -5.15 4.00 5.23
C THR A 147 -6.53 4.39 4.68
N ALA A 148 -7.55 3.58 4.92
CA ALA A 148 -8.92 3.89 4.51
C ALA A 148 -9.47 5.13 5.23
N TYR A 149 -9.15 5.30 6.51
CA TYR A 149 -9.47 6.52 7.27
C TYR A 149 -8.82 7.75 6.65
N LEU A 150 -7.51 7.70 6.34
CA LEU A 150 -6.81 8.81 5.68
C LEU A 150 -7.41 9.13 4.31
N TRP A 151 -7.70 8.10 3.52
CA TRP A 151 -8.36 8.25 2.22
C TRP A 151 -9.69 9.00 2.34
N ALA A 152 -10.54 8.60 3.29
CA ALA A 152 -11.84 9.23 3.49
C ALA A 152 -11.71 10.65 4.04
N ARG A 153 -10.81 10.88 5.00
CA ARG A 153 -10.57 12.19 5.62
C ARG A 153 -10.04 13.21 4.62
N ASP A 154 -9.07 12.79 3.79
CA ASP A 154 -8.30 13.69 2.92
C ASP A 154 -8.89 13.76 1.50
N GLY A 155 -9.94 12.98 1.20
CA GLY A 155 -10.65 13.01 -0.08
C GLY A 155 -9.78 12.61 -1.28
N TRP A 156 -8.94 11.56 -1.13
CA TRP A 156 -8.05 11.14 -2.20
C TRP A 156 -8.84 10.72 -3.45
N GLN A 157 -8.35 11.12 -4.60
CA GLN A 157 -8.98 10.85 -5.89
C GLN A 157 -8.21 9.77 -6.65
N LEU A 158 -8.94 8.90 -7.36
CA LEU A 158 -8.33 7.96 -8.28
C LEU A 158 -7.64 8.73 -9.41
N PRO A 159 -6.40 8.38 -9.80
CA PRO A 159 -5.76 9.00 -10.95
C PRO A 159 -6.63 8.89 -12.20
N ALA A 160 -6.59 9.93 -13.05
CA ALA A 160 -7.48 10.06 -14.21
C ALA A 160 -7.22 9.02 -15.33
N ASP A 161 -6.05 8.35 -15.34
CA ASP A 161 -5.76 7.33 -16.33
C ASP A 161 -6.72 6.13 -16.17
N PRO A 162 -7.48 5.76 -17.21
CA PRO A 162 -8.45 4.67 -17.17
C PRO A 162 -7.87 3.31 -16.74
N VAL A 163 -6.59 3.09 -16.93
CA VAL A 163 -5.91 1.86 -16.52
C VAL A 163 -6.10 1.54 -15.03
N PHE A 164 -6.17 2.57 -14.17
CA PHE A 164 -6.38 2.37 -12.74
C PHE A 164 -7.81 1.96 -12.38
N GLN A 165 -8.77 2.27 -13.25
CA GLN A 165 -10.13 1.81 -13.10
C GLN A 165 -10.28 0.32 -13.45
N GLU A 166 -9.55 -0.13 -14.45
CA GLU A 166 -9.61 -1.50 -14.98
C GLU A 166 -8.73 -2.46 -14.19
N ASP A 167 -7.46 -2.11 -14.00
CA ASP A 167 -6.45 -2.94 -13.31
C ASP A 167 -6.55 -2.86 -11.77
N GLY A 168 -7.30 -1.89 -11.27
CA GLY A 168 -7.33 -1.54 -9.86
C GLY A 168 -6.20 -0.61 -9.43
N PHE A 169 -6.37 0.02 -8.29
CA PHE A 169 -5.41 0.96 -7.71
C PHE A 169 -5.12 0.62 -6.26
N ILE A 170 -3.83 0.51 -5.93
CA ILE A 170 -3.37 0.33 -4.55
C ILE A 170 -3.30 1.71 -3.90
N TRP A 171 -4.21 1.96 -2.97
CA TRP A 171 -4.27 3.21 -2.24
C TRP A 171 -3.20 3.28 -1.16
N ALA A 172 -2.48 4.38 -1.15
CA ALA A 172 -1.45 4.66 -0.16
C ALA A 172 -1.39 6.18 0.09
N PRO A 173 -1.00 6.63 1.29
CA PRO A 173 -0.91 8.04 1.61
C PRO A 173 0.15 8.75 0.75
N PRO A 174 0.03 10.06 0.55
CA PRO A 174 1.13 10.84 0.03
C PRO A 174 2.35 10.70 0.93
N ARG A 175 3.55 10.73 0.33
CA ARG A 175 4.80 10.64 1.08
C ARG A 175 4.90 11.79 2.06
N ARG A 176 5.04 11.51 3.34
CA ARG A 176 5.38 12.53 4.33
C ARG A 176 6.81 13.01 4.08
N ASN A 177 7.05 14.31 4.27
CA ASN A 177 8.42 14.79 4.35
C ASN A 177 9.08 14.14 5.57
N ALA A 178 10.32 13.68 5.42
CA ALA A 178 11.07 13.18 6.57
C ALA A 178 11.11 14.31 7.60
N VAL A 179 10.59 14.06 8.78
CA VAL A 179 10.74 15.00 9.90
C VAL A 179 12.24 14.96 10.25
N MET A 180 12.92 16.06 9.95
CA MET A 180 14.31 16.24 10.34
C MET A 180 14.44 16.34 11.86
#